data_076da76d42a75688ed7808273f611e3f
#
_entry.id   076da76d42a75688ed7808273f611e3f
#
_cell.length_a   1.000
_cell.length_b   1.000
_cell.length_c   1.000
_cell.angle_alpha   90.00
_cell.angle_beta   90.00
_cell.angle_gamma   90.00
#
_symmetry.space_group_name_H-M   'P 1'
#
loop_
_entity.id
_entity.type
_entity.pdbx_description
1 polymer ?
#
loop_
_entity_poly.entity_id
_entity_poly.type
_entity_poly.pdbx_seq_one_letter_code
_entity_poly.pdbx_strand_id
1 'polypeptide(L)'
;MSPQATFLKIVCFGDSLTLGFQSPTPRSPVVANIPYGTYIQEWLGARGQVRVQGVCGETTQDMRLRFQEEVLDDQSNVAIILGGTNDLGWGIPPDRILENLNFFYEQAQAQDLLPVAVTVPSLRDDAGQIGEGEDGLGVRMLTPAVERAIALRVRLNQSMKDLCRARHIPVVDWFGETCEVGTQALAREYSNDGLHLTEAGYRKLAELIWVQVLEDLVVS
;
A
#
# COMPACT_ATOMS: atom_id res chain seq x y z
N MET A 1 -19.01 3.55 33.95
CA MET A 1 -18.07 2.46 33.56
C MET A 1 -17.22 3.03 32.49
N SER A 2 -15.91 3.15 32.71
CA SER A 2 -14.99 3.59 31.62
C SER A 2 -15.04 2.55 30.50
N PRO A 3 -15.11 2.94 29.22
CA PRO A 3 -15.01 1.98 28.15
C PRO A 3 -13.67 1.24 28.30
N GLN A 4 -13.73 -0.09 28.34
CA GLN A 4 -12.50 -0.88 28.27
C GLN A 4 -11.92 -0.68 26.88
N ALA A 5 -10.73 -0.09 26.80
CA ALA A 5 -10.03 0.06 25.53
C ALA A 5 -9.93 -1.31 24.84
N THR A 6 -10.49 -1.41 23.66
CA THR A 6 -10.49 -2.66 22.89
C THR A 6 -9.05 -2.97 22.44
N PHE A 7 -8.57 -4.17 22.79
CA PHE A 7 -7.27 -4.63 22.31
C PHE A 7 -7.34 -4.91 20.81
N LEU A 8 -6.60 -4.13 20.01
CA LEU A 8 -6.61 -4.26 18.55
C LEU A 8 -5.60 -5.29 18.06
N LYS A 9 -6.06 -6.26 17.29
CA LYS A 9 -5.21 -7.16 16.51
C LYS A 9 -5.30 -6.76 15.04
N ILE A 10 -4.17 -6.40 14.46
CA ILE A 10 -4.09 -5.88 13.10
C ILE A 10 -3.21 -6.80 12.27
N VAL A 11 -3.68 -7.21 11.11
CA VAL A 11 -2.86 -7.88 10.10
C VAL A 11 -2.62 -6.94 8.92
N CYS A 12 -1.34 -6.73 8.56
CA CYS A 12 -0.94 -6.04 7.34
C CYS A 12 -0.67 -7.11 6.28
N PHE A 13 -1.49 -7.18 5.24
CA PHE A 13 -1.46 -8.24 4.24
C PHE A 13 -1.16 -7.67 2.85
N GLY A 14 -0.17 -8.26 2.14
CA GLY A 14 0.20 -7.78 0.81
C GLY A 14 1.53 -8.33 0.29
N ASP A 15 2.13 -7.58 -0.62
CA ASP A 15 3.36 -7.92 -1.33
C ASP A 15 4.64 -7.36 -0.67
N SER A 16 5.68 -7.05 -1.48
CA SER A 16 6.94 -6.44 -1.03
C SER A 16 6.76 -5.09 -0.33
N LEU A 17 5.73 -4.34 -0.71
CA LEU A 17 5.41 -3.05 -0.09
C LEU A 17 4.84 -3.23 1.33
N THR A 18 4.16 -4.33 1.58
CA THR A 18 3.72 -4.69 2.94
C THR A 18 4.86 -5.25 3.77
N LEU A 19 5.75 -6.06 3.17
CA LEU A 19 6.97 -6.54 3.84
C LEU A 19 7.91 -5.39 4.23
N GLY A 20 7.79 -4.22 3.60
CA GLY A 20 8.66 -3.07 3.85
C GLY A 20 10.00 -3.15 3.11
N PHE A 21 10.04 -3.85 1.98
CA PHE A 21 11.26 -4.02 1.18
C PHE A 21 11.81 -2.68 0.72
N GLN A 22 13.11 -2.45 0.93
CA GLN A 22 13.85 -1.29 0.48
C GLN A 22 14.97 -1.71 -0.44
N SER A 23 14.99 -1.15 -1.64
CA SER A 23 16.07 -1.40 -2.60
C SER A 23 17.40 -0.85 -2.09
N PRO A 24 18.50 -1.62 -2.24
CA PRO A 24 19.82 -1.15 -1.86
C PRO A 24 20.23 0.10 -2.64
N THR A 25 20.96 0.97 -1.98
CA THR A 25 21.54 2.18 -2.57
C THR A 25 23.06 2.19 -2.40
N PRO A 26 23.81 3.03 -3.14
CA PRO A 26 25.26 3.18 -2.92
C PRO A 26 25.61 3.58 -1.48
N ARG A 27 24.71 4.25 -0.76
CA ARG A 27 24.89 4.66 0.66
C ARG A 27 24.42 3.61 1.65
N SER A 28 23.49 2.74 1.24
CA SER A 28 22.98 1.63 2.03
C SER A 28 22.91 0.39 1.14
N PRO A 29 24.02 -0.36 0.97
CA PRO A 29 24.10 -1.47 0.03
C PRO A 29 23.38 -2.76 0.52
N VAL A 30 22.80 -2.73 1.70
CA VAL A 30 22.10 -3.86 2.29
C VAL A 30 20.60 -3.71 2.05
N VAL A 31 19.95 -4.80 1.64
CA VAL A 31 18.49 -4.88 1.59
C VAL A 31 17.97 -4.77 3.03
N ALA A 32 17.03 -3.87 3.24
CA ALA A 32 16.34 -3.72 4.51
C ALA A 32 14.84 -3.97 4.32
N ASN A 33 14.23 -4.54 5.35
CA ASN A 33 12.77 -4.68 5.43
C ASN A 33 12.30 -3.90 6.66
N ILE A 34 11.67 -2.75 6.45
CA ILE A 34 11.08 -1.94 7.52
C ILE A 34 9.61 -1.73 7.18
N PRO A 35 8.73 -2.67 7.59
CA PRO A 35 7.31 -2.60 7.30
C PRO A 35 6.65 -1.37 7.92
N TYR A 36 5.65 -0.80 7.23
CA TYR A 36 4.80 0.26 7.83
C TYR A 36 4.08 -0.23 9.10
N GLY A 37 3.81 -1.53 9.21
CA GLY A 37 3.25 -2.16 10.40
C GLY A 37 4.13 -2.01 11.66
N THR A 38 5.45 -1.85 11.51
CA THR A 38 6.36 -1.59 12.64
C THR A 38 6.03 -0.26 13.32
N TYR A 39 5.83 0.80 12.54
CA TYR A 39 5.46 2.11 13.08
C TYR A 39 4.06 2.08 13.72
N ILE A 40 3.11 1.39 13.09
CA ILE A 40 1.77 1.20 13.67
C ILE A 40 1.88 0.48 15.02
N GLN A 41 2.71 -0.57 15.14
CA GLN A 41 2.92 -1.28 16.40
C GLN A 41 3.53 -0.38 17.47
N GLU A 42 4.49 0.48 17.12
CA GLU A 42 5.09 1.43 18.04
C GLU A 42 4.05 2.39 18.63
N TRP A 43 3.17 2.95 17.79
CA TRP A 43 2.13 3.87 18.22
C TRP A 43 0.99 3.18 18.98
N LEU A 44 0.67 1.95 18.60
CA LEU A 44 -0.33 1.12 19.27
C LEU A 44 0.14 0.72 20.68
N GLY A 45 1.43 0.43 20.84
CA GLY A 45 2.03 0.01 22.11
C GLY A 45 1.35 -1.23 22.69
N ALA A 46 1.02 -1.18 23.99
CA ALA A 46 0.35 -2.29 24.67
C ALA A 46 -1.17 -2.40 24.37
N ARG A 47 -1.73 -1.50 23.56
CA ARG A 47 -3.16 -1.49 23.21
C ARG A 47 -3.51 -2.48 22.09
N GLY A 48 -2.53 -3.17 21.53
CA GLY A 48 -2.77 -4.16 20.49
C GLY A 48 -1.51 -4.80 19.93
N GLN A 49 -1.69 -5.60 18.89
CA GLN A 49 -0.66 -6.33 18.19
C GLN A 49 -0.80 -6.15 16.68
N VAL A 50 0.33 -5.95 16.00
CA VAL A 50 0.40 -5.89 14.53
C VAL A 50 1.18 -7.09 14.00
N ARG A 51 0.60 -7.80 13.04
CA ARG A 51 1.28 -8.84 12.27
C ARG A 51 1.49 -8.37 10.84
N VAL A 52 2.63 -8.67 10.28
CA VAL A 52 2.99 -8.32 8.90
C VAL A 52 3.10 -9.58 8.07
N GLN A 53 2.23 -9.72 7.09
CA GLN A 53 2.12 -10.82 6.15
C GLN A 53 2.34 -10.29 4.73
N GLY A 54 3.59 -9.90 4.45
CA GLY A 54 4.03 -9.41 3.14
C GLY A 54 4.96 -10.40 2.45
N VAL A 55 4.74 -10.69 1.17
CA VAL A 55 5.57 -11.59 0.37
C VAL A 55 6.00 -10.91 -0.94
N CYS A 56 7.32 -10.81 -1.16
CA CYS A 56 7.86 -10.12 -2.34
C CYS A 56 7.40 -10.78 -3.65
N GLY A 57 7.00 -9.96 -4.62
CA GLY A 57 6.71 -10.40 -5.98
C GLY A 57 5.32 -11.00 -6.17
N GLU A 58 4.53 -11.18 -5.11
CA GLU A 58 3.19 -11.76 -5.23
C GLU A 58 2.23 -10.85 -5.99
N THR A 59 1.45 -11.47 -6.86
CA THR A 59 0.25 -10.89 -7.45
C THR A 59 -0.94 -11.04 -6.48
N THR A 60 -2.02 -10.31 -6.75
CA THR A 60 -3.27 -10.50 -5.98
C THR A 60 -3.82 -11.92 -6.10
N GLN A 61 -3.55 -12.63 -7.21
CA GLN A 61 -3.93 -14.02 -7.37
C GLN A 61 -3.11 -14.95 -6.44
N ASP A 62 -1.82 -14.70 -6.28
CA ASP A 62 -0.96 -15.46 -5.37
C ASP A 62 -1.37 -15.21 -3.91
N MET A 63 -1.64 -13.96 -3.56
CA MET A 63 -2.14 -13.57 -2.24
C MET A 63 -3.42 -14.35 -1.84
N ARG A 64 -4.30 -14.71 -2.78
CA ARG A 64 -5.52 -15.51 -2.49
C ARG A 64 -5.21 -16.87 -1.88
N LEU A 65 -4.07 -17.46 -2.22
CA LEU A 65 -3.71 -18.81 -1.78
C LEU A 65 -3.44 -18.90 -0.27
N ARG A 66 -3.02 -17.79 0.35
CA ARG A 66 -2.68 -17.72 1.77
C ARG A 66 -3.61 -16.83 2.60
N PHE A 67 -4.62 -16.20 1.97
CA PHE A 67 -5.52 -15.27 2.65
C PHE A 67 -6.30 -15.92 3.79
N GLN A 68 -6.79 -17.15 3.60
CA GLN A 68 -7.50 -17.89 4.64
C GLN A 68 -6.62 -18.07 5.88
N GLU A 69 -5.43 -18.65 5.71
CA GLU A 69 -4.55 -19.00 6.82
C GLU A 69 -3.97 -17.77 7.53
N GLU A 70 -3.54 -16.77 6.76
CA GLU A 70 -2.77 -15.65 7.30
C GLU A 70 -3.62 -14.46 7.73
N VAL A 71 -4.88 -14.38 7.28
CA VAL A 71 -5.77 -13.26 7.59
C VAL A 71 -7.02 -13.73 8.32
N LEU A 72 -7.78 -14.69 7.77
CA LEU A 72 -9.07 -15.05 8.34
C LEU A 72 -8.91 -15.92 9.60
N ASP A 73 -7.96 -16.84 9.61
CA ASP A 73 -7.70 -17.74 10.77
C ASP A 73 -6.90 -17.02 11.88
N ASP A 74 -6.37 -15.83 11.61
CA ASP A 74 -5.51 -15.06 12.54
C ASP A 74 -6.27 -14.41 13.70
N GLN A 75 -7.59 -14.39 13.67
CA GLN A 75 -8.43 -13.71 14.67
C GLN A 75 -8.12 -12.22 14.84
N SER A 76 -7.68 -11.55 13.78
CA SER A 76 -7.46 -10.12 13.75
C SER A 76 -8.79 -9.35 13.77
N ASN A 77 -8.75 -8.09 14.23
CA ASN A 77 -9.92 -7.17 14.19
C ASN A 77 -9.88 -6.33 12.91
N VAL A 78 -8.68 -6.04 12.40
CA VAL A 78 -8.44 -5.18 11.24
C VAL A 78 -7.48 -5.86 10.28
N ALA A 79 -7.81 -5.87 8.98
CA ALA A 79 -6.93 -6.32 7.91
C ALA A 79 -6.60 -5.14 6.98
N ILE A 80 -5.35 -4.67 6.99
CA ILE A 80 -4.85 -3.66 6.06
C ILE A 80 -4.36 -4.39 4.82
N ILE A 81 -5.00 -4.16 3.67
CA ILE A 81 -4.80 -4.92 2.44
C ILE A 81 -4.19 -4.02 1.37
N LEU A 82 -2.99 -4.36 0.91
CA LEU A 82 -2.25 -3.67 -0.14
C LEU A 82 -1.75 -4.68 -1.17
N GLY A 83 -2.22 -4.59 -2.41
CA GLY A 83 -1.80 -5.45 -3.51
C GLY A 83 -2.19 -4.89 -4.87
N GLY A 84 -1.58 -5.40 -5.93
CA GLY A 84 -1.84 -5.00 -7.31
C GLY A 84 -0.64 -4.37 -8.03
N THR A 85 0.41 -4.02 -7.31
CA THR A 85 1.62 -3.44 -7.91
C THR A 85 2.29 -4.41 -8.88
N ASN A 86 2.48 -5.66 -8.46
CA ASN A 86 3.07 -6.71 -9.28
C ASN A 86 2.16 -7.13 -10.42
N ASP A 87 0.86 -7.22 -10.17
CA ASP A 87 -0.15 -7.50 -11.20
C ASP A 87 -0.03 -6.53 -12.38
N LEU A 88 0.00 -5.22 -12.08
CA LEU A 88 0.18 -4.18 -13.11
C LEU A 88 1.52 -4.30 -13.82
N GLY A 89 2.58 -4.68 -13.11
CA GLY A 89 3.91 -4.95 -13.67
C GLY A 89 3.92 -6.12 -14.65
N TRP A 90 3.12 -7.16 -14.39
CA TRP A 90 2.92 -8.31 -15.27
C TRP A 90 1.86 -8.08 -16.36
N GLY A 91 1.26 -6.89 -16.43
CA GLY A 91 0.26 -6.54 -17.42
C GLY A 91 -1.12 -7.15 -17.15
N ILE A 92 -1.40 -7.57 -15.92
CA ILE A 92 -2.74 -8.05 -15.52
C ILE A 92 -3.70 -6.85 -15.54
N PRO A 93 -4.87 -6.98 -16.19
CA PRO A 93 -5.81 -5.88 -16.30
C PRO A 93 -6.35 -5.41 -14.95
N PRO A 94 -6.56 -4.09 -14.73
CA PRO A 94 -7.10 -3.56 -13.49
C PRO A 94 -8.39 -4.23 -13.00
N ASP A 95 -9.26 -4.62 -13.91
CA ASP A 95 -10.53 -5.24 -13.55
C ASP A 95 -10.33 -6.61 -12.87
N ARG A 96 -9.32 -7.39 -13.31
CA ARG A 96 -8.96 -8.68 -12.66
C ARG A 96 -8.32 -8.48 -11.30
N ILE A 97 -7.51 -7.44 -11.15
CA ILE A 97 -6.92 -7.06 -9.86
C ILE A 97 -8.04 -6.68 -8.88
N LEU A 98 -8.97 -5.87 -9.35
CA LEU A 98 -10.13 -5.43 -8.55
C LEU A 98 -11.00 -6.61 -8.11
N GLU A 99 -11.21 -7.62 -8.96
CA GLU A 99 -11.93 -8.86 -8.59
C GLU A 99 -11.25 -9.57 -7.42
N ASN A 100 -9.92 -9.68 -7.43
CA ASN A 100 -9.17 -10.30 -6.34
C ASN A 100 -9.21 -9.45 -5.05
N LEU A 101 -9.05 -8.13 -5.15
CA LEU A 101 -9.16 -7.23 -4.01
C LEU A 101 -10.57 -7.29 -3.39
N ASN A 102 -11.61 -7.28 -4.24
CA ASN A 102 -12.99 -7.43 -3.79
C ASN A 102 -13.22 -8.76 -3.04
N PHE A 103 -12.62 -9.85 -3.53
CA PHE A 103 -12.68 -11.13 -2.82
C PHE A 103 -12.13 -11.00 -1.40
N PHE A 104 -10.95 -10.36 -1.19
CA PHE A 104 -10.41 -10.18 0.15
C PHE A 104 -11.33 -9.37 1.05
N TYR A 105 -11.88 -8.29 0.52
CA TYR A 105 -12.80 -7.44 1.27
C TYR A 105 -14.08 -8.17 1.68
N GLU A 106 -14.67 -8.93 0.76
CA GLU A 106 -15.87 -9.74 1.03
C GLU A 106 -15.62 -10.81 2.09
N GLN A 107 -14.50 -11.53 1.97
CA GLN A 107 -14.17 -12.58 2.92
C GLN A 107 -13.87 -12.01 4.32
N ALA A 108 -13.17 -10.88 4.41
CA ALA A 108 -12.94 -10.21 5.67
C ALA A 108 -14.25 -9.75 6.33
N GLN A 109 -15.10 -9.03 5.58
CA GLN A 109 -16.41 -8.58 6.10
C GLN A 109 -17.33 -9.74 6.52
N ALA A 110 -17.28 -10.87 5.82
CA ALA A 110 -18.07 -12.06 6.16
C ALA A 110 -17.67 -12.70 7.50
N GLN A 111 -16.50 -12.35 8.05
CA GLN A 111 -16.01 -12.79 9.36
C GLN A 111 -15.89 -11.65 10.37
N ASP A 112 -16.63 -10.58 10.18
CA ASP A 112 -16.62 -9.39 11.06
C ASP A 112 -15.22 -8.76 11.24
N LEU A 113 -14.30 -9.01 10.30
CA LEU A 113 -12.99 -8.41 10.22
C LEU A 113 -13.08 -7.12 9.41
N LEU A 114 -12.62 -6.00 9.95
CA LEU A 114 -12.60 -4.71 9.25
C LEU A 114 -11.52 -4.69 8.17
N PRO A 115 -11.85 -4.76 6.88
CA PRO A 115 -10.87 -4.53 5.83
C PRO A 115 -10.58 -3.04 5.69
N VAL A 116 -9.30 -2.71 5.51
CA VAL A 116 -8.81 -1.38 5.17
C VAL A 116 -8.09 -1.48 3.83
N ALA A 117 -8.62 -0.82 2.83
CA ALA A 117 -8.01 -0.77 1.50
C ALA A 117 -6.92 0.30 1.45
N VAL A 118 -5.79 -0.01 0.80
CA VAL A 118 -4.72 0.95 0.52
C VAL A 118 -4.57 1.08 -0.99
N THR A 119 -4.58 2.30 -1.53
CA THR A 119 -4.39 2.49 -2.97
C THR A 119 -2.99 2.08 -3.41
N VAL A 120 -2.87 1.47 -4.59
CA VAL A 120 -1.59 1.11 -5.19
C VAL A 120 -0.78 2.37 -5.45
N PRO A 121 0.46 2.48 -4.95
CA PRO A 121 1.26 3.69 -5.14
C PRO A 121 1.61 3.93 -6.59
N SER A 122 1.99 5.16 -6.91
CA SER A 122 2.52 5.50 -8.23
C SER A 122 3.90 4.85 -8.45
N LEU A 123 4.46 5.05 -9.61
CA LEU A 123 5.81 4.64 -9.95
C LEU A 123 6.57 5.80 -10.58
N ARG A 124 7.90 5.66 -10.63
CA ARG A 124 8.80 6.58 -11.32
C ARG A 124 9.82 5.76 -12.13
N ASP A 125 10.15 6.23 -13.32
CA ASP A 125 11.25 5.68 -14.10
C ASP A 125 12.53 6.47 -13.78
N ASP A 126 13.46 5.85 -13.07
CA ASP A 126 14.75 6.44 -12.77
C ASP A 126 15.79 6.15 -13.87
N ALA A 127 15.52 5.22 -14.80
CA ALA A 127 16.40 4.90 -15.91
C ALA A 127 16.44 6.02 -16.99
N GLY A 128 15.41 6.86 -17.06
CA GLY A 128 15.34 8.01 -17.98
C GLY A 128 16.10 9.25 -17.53
N GLN A 129 16.87 9.21 -16.44
CA GLN A 129 17.51 10.40 -15.84
C GLN A 129 18.90 10.76 -16.37
N ILE A 130 19.37 10.15 -17.44
CA ILE A 130 20.63 10.53 -18.09
C ILE A 130 20.29 11.47 -19.27
N GLY A 131 19.77 12.64 -18.95
CA GLY A 131 19.53 13.73 -19.89
C GLY A 131 18.87 14.89 -19.16
N GLU A 132 19.62 15.93 -18.82
CA GLU A 132 19.06 17.23 -18.52
C GLU A 132 18.24 17.65 -19.74
N GLY A 133 16.93 17.84 -19.59
CA GLY A 133 16.09 18.38 -20.65
C GLY A 133 16.65 19.74 -21.07
N GLU A 134 17.00 19.91 -22.33
CA GLU A 134 17.59 21.14 -22.90
C GLU A 134 16.62 22.34 -22.94
N ASP A 135 15.43 22.23 -22.37
CA ASP A 135 14.39 23.28 -22.44
C ASP A 135 14.41 24.32 -21.30
N GLY A 136 15.32 24.17 -20.34
CA GLY A 136 15.53 25.18 -19.28
C GLY A 136 14.34 25.43 -18.35
N LEU A 137 13.21 24.75 -18.52
CA LEU A 137 11.98 24.92 -17.74
C LEU A 137 11.80 23.87 -16.64
N GLY A 138 12.70 22.89 -16.51
CA GLY A 138 12.67 21.91 -15.41
C GLY A 138 11.46 20.98 -15.41
N VAL A 139 10.65 20.96 -16.44
CA VAL A 139 9.51 20.05 -16.55
C VAL A 139 10.00 18.68 -17.02
N ARG A 140 10.03 17.75 -16.10
CA ARG A 140 10.39 16.38 -16.39
C ARG A 140 9.29 15.70 -17.20
N MET A 141 9.58 15.35 -18.43
CA MET A 141 8.65 14.57 -19.24
C MET A 141 8.81 13.09 -18.89
N LEU A 142 7.68 12.44 -18.60
CA LEU A 142 7.61 11.00 -18.41
C LEU A 142 7.73 10.30 -19.77
N THR A 143 8.28 9.09 -19.78
CA THR A 143 8.20 8.27 -20.99
C THR A 143 6.77 7.80 -21.23
N PRO A 144 6.35 7.57 -22.49
CA PRO A 144 5.00 7.06 -22.78
C PRO A 144 4.68 5.72 -22.09
N ALA A 145 5.70 4.93 -21.75
CA ALA A 145 5.54 3.69 -21.00
C ALA A 145 5.17 3.97 -19.54
N VAL A 146 5.86 4.90 -18.91
CA VAL A 146 5.59 5.33 -17.52
C VAL A 146 4.23 6.00 -17.42
N GLU A 147 3.88 6.88 -18.35
CA GLU A 147 2.55 7.51 -18.39
C GLU A 147 1.43 6.47 -18.44
N ARG A 148 1.56 5.46 -19.32
CA ARG A 148 0.59 4.36 -19.40
C ARG A 148 0.52 3.56 -18.10
N ALA A 149 1.66 3.27 -17.47
CA ALA A 149 1.70 2.53 -16.21
C ALA A 149 1.07 3.31 -15.06
N ILE A 150 1.23 4.64 -15.02
CA ILE A 150 0.56 5.54 -14.07
C ILE A 150 -0.95 5.56 -14.34
N ALA A 151 -1.36 5.68 -15.61
CA ALA A 151 -2.78 5.70 -15.98
C ALA A 151 -3.52 4.42 -15.56
N LEU A 152 -2.87 3.25 -15.65
CA LEU A 152 -3.43 1.98 -15.16
C LEU A 152 -3.61 1.98 -13.64
N ARG A 153 -2.66 2.57 -12.88
CA ARG A 153 -2.77 2.72 -11.42
C ARG A 153 -3.91 3.67 -11.04
N VAL A 154 -4.01 4.79 -11.73
CA VAL A 154 -5.13 5.75 -11.55
C VAL A 154 -6.47 5.05 -11.76
N ARG A 155 -6.61 4.29 -12.86
CA ARG A 155 -7.84 3.54 -13.16
C ARG A 155 -8.16 2.52 -12.07
N LEU A 156 -7.19 1.69 -11.67
CA LEU A 156 -7.36 0.70 -10.62
C LEU A 156 -7.78 1.35 -9.30
N ASN A 157 -7.04 2.37 -8.88
CA ASN A 157 -7.30 3.08 -7.62
C ASN A 157 -8.66 3.75 -7.61
N GLN A 158 -9.10 4.34 -8.73
CA GLN A 158 -10.43 4.93 -8.82
C GLN A 158 -11.51 3.85 -8.68
N SER A 159 -11.40 2.74 -9.39
CA SER A 159 -12.36 1.63 -9.31
C SER A 159 -12.38 1.00 -7.91
N MET A 160 -11.22 0.89 -7.24
CA MET A 160 -11.14 0.42 -5.86
C MET A 160 -11.82 1.38 -4.89
N LYS A 161 -11.58 2.69 -5.01
CA LYS A 161 -12.25 3.72 -4.18
C LYS A 161 -13.77 3.67 -4.35
N ASP A 162 -14.27 3.49 -5.57
CA ASP A 162 -15.71 3.42 -5.84
C ASP A 162 -16.33 2.14 -5.26
N LEU A 163 -15.65 0.99 -5.39
CA LEU A 163 -16.03 -0.27 -4.76
C LEU A 163 -16.08 -0.15 -3.24
N CYS A 164 -15.02 0.37 -2.63
CA CYS A 164 -14.93 0.52 -1.19
C CYS A 164 -15.98 1.49 -0.62
N ARG A 165 -16.26 2.58 -1.33
CA ARG A 165 -17.34 3.51 -0.96
C ARG A 165 -18.69 2.79 -0.94
N ALA A 166 -18.99 1.99 -1.96
CA ALA A 166 -20.25 1.23 -2.04
C ALA A 166 -20.38 0.18 -0.93
N ARG A 167 -19.26 -0.30 -0.39
CA ARG A 167 -19.20 -1.32 0.67
C ARG A 167 -18.91 -0.77 2.06
N HIS A 168 -18.80 0.55 2.21
CA HIS A 168 -18.41 1.22 3.46
C HIS A 168 -17.07 0.73 4.03
N ILE A 169 -16.10 0.49 3.15
CA ILE A 169 -14.74 0.09 3.51
C ILE A 169 -13.84 1.32 3.57
N PRO A 170 -13.08 1.53 4.65
CA PRO A 170 -12.09 2.59 4.73
C PRO A 170 -11.03 2.44 3.63
N VAL A 171 -10.67 3.57 3.00
CA VAL A 171 -9.63 3.63 1.96
C VAL A 171 -8.57 4.64 2.35
N VAL A 172 -7.32 4.19 2.40
CA VAL A 172 -6.15 5.06 2.56
C VAL A 172 -5.61 5.42 1.18
N ASP A 173 -5.65 6.70 0.82
CA ASP A 173 -5.19 7.17 -0.49
C ASP A 173 -3.68 7.42 -0.53
N TRP A 174 -2.91 6.35 -0.50
CA TRP A 174 -1.47 6.42 -0.55
C TRP A 174 -0.93 6.91 -1.90
N PHE A 175 -1.60 6.57 -3.01
CA PHE A 175 -1.27 7.10 -4.34
C PHE A 175 -1.28 8.64 -4.34
N GLY A 176 -2.40 9.24 -3.92
CA GLY A 176 -2.57 10.68 -3.91
C GLY A 176 -1.57 11.42 -3.01
N GLU A 177 -1.21 10.80 -1.88
CA GLU A 177 -0.33 11.39 -0.86
C GLU A 177 1.18 11.27 -1.16
N THR A 178 1.55 10.43 -2.15
CA THR A 178 2.96 10.16 -2.46
C THR A 178 3.37 10.49 -3.89
N CYS A 179 2.45 10.92 -4.72
CA CYS A 179 2.78 11.33 -6.09
C CYS A 179 3.10 12.82 -6.21
N GLU A 180 3.94 13.16 -7.19
CA GLU A 180 4.25 14.55 -7.56
C GLU A 180 3.04 15.22 -8.21
N VAL A 181 2.81 16.49 -7.85
CA VAL A 181 1.77 17.30 -8.49
C VAL A 181 2.12 17.52 -9.96
N GLY A 182 1.16 17.27 -10.84
CA GLY A 182 1.30 17.44 -12.29
C GLY A 182 1.67 16.18 -13.05
N THR A 183 2.71 15.46 -12.65
CA THR A 183 3.15 14.24 -13.32
C THR A 183 2.46 12.98 -12.79
N GLN A 184 1.99 13.00 -11.57
CA GLN A 184 1.51 11.84 -10.80
C GLN A 184 2.57 10.73 -10.64
N ALA A 185 3.84 11.02 -10.93
CA ALA A 185 4.93 10.09 -10.65
C ALA A 185 5.18 9.97 -9.15
N LEU A 186 5.70 8.83 -8.71
CA LEU A 186 6.09 8.63 -7.31
C LEU A 186 7.19 9.61 -6.92
N ALA A 187 6.97 10.38 -5.85
CA ALA A 187 7.89 11.40 -5.40
C ALA A 187 9.23 10.79 -4.93
N ARG A 188 10.33 11.48 -5.24
CA ARG A 188 11.70 10.98 -5.00
C ARG A 188 12.00 10.71 -3.52
N GLU A 189 11.43 11.50 -2.63
CA GLU A 189 11.63 11.32 -1.20
C GLU A 189 11.08 9.99 -0.68
N TYR A 190 10.09 9.43 -1.37
CA TYR A 190 9.43 8.19 -0.95
C TYR A 190 9.98 6.93 -1.62
N SER A 191 10.86 7.05 -2.63
CA SER A 191 11.40 5.87 -3.32
C SER A 191 12.81 6.09 -3.86
N ASN A 192 13.67 5.08 -3.73
CA ASN A 192 15.03 5.08 -4.26
C ASN A 192 15.13 4.50 -5.68
N ASP A 193 14.24 3.58 -6.03
CA ASP A 193 14.24 2.85 -7.31
C ASP A 193 13.02 3.15 -8.19
N GLY A 194 12.13 4.02 -7.70
CA GLY A 194 10.91 4.40 -8.41
C GLY A 194 9.73 3.44 -8.19
N LEU A 195 9.88 2.38 -7.39
CA LEU A 195 8.85 1.38 -7.09
C LEU A 195 8.76 1.09 -5.59
N HIS A 196 9.86 0.61 -4.99
CA HIS A 196 9.90 0.31 -3.56
C HIS A 196 10.19 1.58 -2.76
N LEU A 197 9.67 1.60 -1.54
CA LEU A 197 9.73 2.82 -0.77
C LEU A 197 10.99 2.93 0.09
N THR A 198 11.30 4.17 0.43
CA THR A 198 12.22 4.50 1.51
C THR A 198 11.56 4.31 2.86
N GLU A 199 12.35 4.38 3.92
CA GLU A 199 11.83 4.45 5.29
C GLU A 199 10.80 5.58 5.47
N ALA A 200 11.06 6.75 4.88
CA ALA A 200 10.13 7.89 4.89
C ALA A 200 8.79 7.55 4.22
N GLY A 201 8.82 6.81 3.11
CA GLY A 201 7.62 6.36 2.41
C GLY A 201 6.79 5.38 3.23
N TYR A 202 7.42 4.38 3.87
CA TYR A 202 6.71 3.44 4.74
C TYR A 202 6.16 4.10 6.00
N ARG A 203 6.90 5.03 6.59
CA ARG A 203 6.43 5.81 7.73
C ARG A 203 5.23 6.68 7.35
N LYS A 204 5.28 7.35 6.20
CA LYS A 204 4.14 8.15 5.69
C LYS A 204 2.88 7.28 5.50
N LEU A 205 3.02 6.06 4.96
CA LEU A 205 1.89 5.13 4.87
C LEU A 205 1.31 4.79 6.25
N ALA A 206 2.18 4.47 7.21
CA ALA A 206 1.74 4.19 8.57
C ALA A 206 0.98 5.37 9.18
N GLU A 207 1.47 6.60 9.00
CA GLU A 207 0.83 7.85 9.49
C GLU A 207 -0.58 8.02 8.88
N LEU A 208 -0.72 7.80 7.57
CA LEU A 208 -2.02 7.89 6.90
C LEU A 208 -3.01 6.85 7.44
N ILE A 209 -2.57 5.59 7.57
CA ILE A 209 -3.40 4.52 8.13
C ILE A 209 -3.82 4.86 9.56
N TRP A 210 -2.87 5.34 10.37
CA TRP A 210 -3.14 5.70 11.75
C TRP A 210 -4.20 6.79 11.87
N VAL A 211 -3.96 7.93 11.21
CA VAL A 211 -4.84 9.10 11.33
C VAL A 211 -6.21 8.88 10.68
N GLN A 212 -6.25 8.16 9.55
CA GLN A 212 -7.51 8.02 8.80
C GLN A 212 -8.40 6.86 9.28
N VAL A 213 -7.81 5.87 10.01
CA VAL A 213 -8.56 4.65 10.37
C VAL A 213 -8.34 4.23 11.82
N LEU A 214 -7.09 4.11 12.29
CA LEU A 214 -6.81 3.40 13.54
C LEU A 214 -7.03 4.26 14.77
N GLU A 215 -6.81 5.57 14.68
CA GLU A 215 -6.91 6.49 15.84
C GLU A 215 -8.31 6.42 16.47
N ASP A 216 -9.36 6.45 15.68
CA ASP A 216 -10.75 6.35 16.14
C ASP A 216 -11.06 4.98 16.78
N LEU A 217 -10.46 3.90 16.26
CA LEU A 217 -10.63 2.54 16.78
C LEU A 217 -9.94 2.32 18.14
N VAL A 218 -8.86 3.06 18.39
CA VAL A 218 -8.09 2.96 19.65
C VAL A 218 -8.72 3.75 20.78
N VAL A 219 -9.47 4.81 20.46
CA VAL A 219 -10.10 5.72 21.43
C VAL A 219 -11.51 5.28 21.80
N SER A 220 -12.13 4.42 20.96
CA SER A 220 -13.49 3.87 21.17
C SER A 220 -13.50 2.77 22.19
#